data_a5b3bef5b45c09e6491bbf10849c80b8
#
_entry.id   a5b3bef5b45c09e6491bbf10849c80b8
#
_cell.length_a   1.000
_cell.length_b   1.000
_cell.length_c   1.000
_cell.angle_alpha   90.00
_cell.angle_beta   90.00
_cell.angle_gamma   90.00
#
_symmetry.space_group_name_H-M   'P 1'
#
loop_
_entity.id
_entity.type
_entity.pdbx_description
1 polymer ?
#
loop_
_entity_poly.entity_id
_entity_poly.type
_entity_poly.pdbx_seq_one_letter_code
_entity_poly.pdbx_strand_id
1 'polypeptide(L)'
;MVPFNPLDWFRSRGLQAQCRHALSSQPSLEDAAREVTSALGSNEADLALVFISSHFASDLTRLLPLLQKRLNAKHWLGCLGGGVVGTTTAGEAHEVERTPALSISLLNLPGAELNSFSLDSSQLPDLDGAAQNWQDWVGVNPAHSRSMLLLLDPGCHAINDLVSGLDYAYPGIAKVGGIAVAHNAEHGSLLFGDQVVGGAVGLSFGGTWSLDPVVAQGCRPIGPVFAIEQAQRNVLLELSDGDRRASPVACLQRVLADLSAEDRELVQHSLFLGVEREELIADAMLAGLNQGSVSADRPERAFLVRNLIGVDPRNGAVAVADRVRAGQNVQFQLREAQASRQEARQLLQTSRDQGSDATPLMGLLFACLGRGNGLFGSPNGDVSIARDVFPQLPVAGSFCNGEIGPLGGATHLHGYTACWGLLRCDPAEGATRS
;
A
#
# COMPACT_ATOMS: atom_id res chain seq x y z
N MET A 1 28.75 -27.23 36.18
CA MET A 1 27.93 -27.97 35.18
C MET A 1 26.54 -27.35 35.21
N VAL A 2 26.15 -26.69 34.17
CA VAL A 2 24.77 -26.17 34.00
C VAL A 2 23.89 -27.39 33.68
N PRO A 3 22.76 -27.62 34.34
CA PRO A 3 21.91 -28.78 34.07
C PRO A 3 21.37 -28.70 32.63
N PHE A 4 21.58 -29.75 31.87
CA PHE A 4 21.05 -29.93 30.52
C PHE A 4 19.52 -30.11 30.63
N ASN A 5 18.78 -29.10 30.08
CA ASN A 5 17.33 -29.19 29.97
C ASN A 5 16.98 -29.71 28.55
N PRO A 6 16.41 -30.93 28.42
CA PRO A 6 16.02 -31.47 27.12
C PRO A 6 15.03 -30.58 26.35
N LEU A 7 14.23 -29.75 27.04
CA LEU A 7 13.28 -28.83 26.43
C LEU A 7 13.97 -27.66 25.72
N ASP A 8 15.19 -27.27 26.17
CA ASP A 8 15.95 -26.23 25.52
C ASP A 8 16.53 -26.70 24.17
N TRP A 9 16.78 -28.02 24.03
CA TRP A 9 17.22 -28.64 22.78
C TRP A 9 16.10 -28.68 21.72
N PHE A 10 14.83 -28.80 22.14
CA PHE A 10 13.67 -28.69 21.25
C PHE A 10 13.32 -27.24 20.96
N ARG A 11 13.58 -26.29 21.88
CA ARG A 11 13.44 -24.85 21.63
C ARG A 11 14.49 -24.29 20.65
N SER A 12 15.71 -24.84 20.67
CA SER A 12 16.79 -24.42 19.76
C SER A 12 16.65 -24.95 18.31
N ARG A 13 15.67 -25.79 18.00
CA ARG A 13 15.25 -26.17 16.65
C ARG A 13 13.96 -25.48 16.21
N GLY A 14 13.58 -24.37 16.85
CA GLY A 14 12.50 -23.51 16.35
C GLY A 14 12.79 -23.13 14.90
N LEU A 15 11.85 -23.41 14.02
CA LEU A 15 11.90 -22.99 12.63
C LEU A 15 12.23 -21.49 12.60
N GLN A 16 13.38 -21.13 12.03
CA GLN A 16 13.79 -19.75 11.91
C GLN A 16 12.95 -19.07 10.83
N ALA A 17 12.47 -17.85 11.10
CA ALA A 17 11.80 -17.04 10.09
C ALA A 17 12.73 -16.85 8.89
N GLN A 18 12.22 -17.05 7.69
CA GLN A 18 13.01 -16.99 6.48
C GLN A 18 12.22 -16.36 5.33
N CYS A 19 12.90 -15.49 4.57
CA CYS A 19 12.43 -14.98 3.30
C CYS A 19 13.45 -15.38 2.22
N ARG A 20 13.04 -16.21 1.25
CA ARG A 20 13.78 -16.53 0.04
C ARG A 20 13.14 -15.77 -1.11
N HIS A 21 13.95 -15.13 -1.93
CA HIS A 21 13.46 -14.26 -3.00
C HIS A 21 14.25 -14.45 -4.29
N ALA A 22 13.58 -14.23 -5.40
CA ALA A 22 14.18 -14.20 -6.72
C ALA A 22 13.45 -13.22 -7.63
N LEU A 23 14.20 -12.53 -8.46
CA LEU A 23 13.72 -11.63 -9.50
C LEU A 23 14.32 -12.06 -10.82
N SER A 24 13.48 -12.18 -11.87
CA SER A 24 13.87 -12.46 -13.24
C SER A 24 13.36 -11.35 -14.15
N SER A 25 14.19 -10.99 -15.13
CA SER A 25 13.82 -10.09 -16.24
C SER A 25 13.89 -10.80 -17.60
N GLN A 26 13.77 -12.11 -17.62
CA GLN A 26 13.75 -12.90 -18.87
C GLN A 26 12.52 -12.54 -19.71
N PRO A 27 12.66 -12.46 -21.04
CA PRO A 27 11.58 -12.03 -21.92
C PRO A 27 10.49 -13.09 -22.12
N SER A 28 10.76 -14.37 -21.89
CA SER A 28 9.77 -15.44 -21.96
C SER A 28 9.31 -15.87 -20.57
N LEU A 29 8.03 -16.19 -20.43
CA LEU A 29 7.45 -16.64 -19.17
C LEU A 29 8.10 -17.93 -18.66
N GLU A 30 8.38 -18.88 -19.58
CA GLU A 30 9.01 -20.15 -19.24
C GLU A 30 10.45 -19.98 -18.71
N ASP A 31 11.22 -19.07 -19.33
CA ASP A 31 12.59 -18.79 -18.90
C ASP A 31 12.60 -18.04 -17.57
N ALA A 32 11.71 -17.05 -17.39
CA ALA A 32 11.53 -16.35 -16.13
C ALA A 32 11.15 -17.32 -14.99
N ALA A 33 10.14 -18.17 -15.22
CA ALA A 33 9.71 -19.18 -14.24
C ALA A 33 10.82 -20.19 -13.91
N ARG A 34 11.59 -20.62 -14.91
CA ARG A 34 12.72 -21.53 -14.72
C ARG A 34 13.83 -20.90 -13.90
N GLU A 35 14.19 -19.66 -14.18
CA GLU A 35 15.22 -18.92 -13.46
C GLU A 35 14.84 -18.77 -11.98
N VAL A 36 13.66 -18.23 -11.67
CA VAL A 36 13.24 -18.00 -10.27
C VAL A 36 13.06 -19.32 -9.52
N THR A 37 12.48 -20.35 -10.13
CA THR A 37 12.28 -21.64 -9.46
C THR A 37 13.60 -22.37 -9.19
N SER A 38 14.58 -22.26 -10.09
CA SER A 38 15.91 -22.83 -9.89
C SER A 38 16.68 -22.13 -8.77
N ALA A 39 16.48 -20.82 -8.62
CA ALA A 39 17.13 -20.00 -7.60
C ALA A 39 16.53 -20.25 -6.20
N LEU A 40 15.21 -20.45 -6.09
CA LEU A 40 14.51 -20.58 -4.81
C LEU A 40 14.60 -21.98 -4.18
N GLY A 41 14.83 -23.02 -4.99
CA GLY A 41 14.83 -24.41 -4.53
C GLY A 41 13.42 -24.92 -4.15
N SER A 42 13.35 -26.19 -3.71
CA SER A 42 12.10 -26.93 -3.50
C SER A 42 11.61 -27.00 -2.06
N ASN A 43 12.19 -26.25 -1.13
CA ASN A 43 11.77 -26.29 0.28
C ASN A 43 10.36 -25.70 0.43
N GLU A 44 9.56 -26.32 1.28
CA GLU A 44 8.21 -25.87 1.61
C GLU A 44 8.22 -24.45 2.22
N ALA A 45 7.21 -23.66 1.90
CA ALA A 45 6.98 -22.33 2.44
C ALA A 45 5.56 -22.20 3.01
N ASP A 46 5.36 -21.29 3.95
CA ASP A 46 4.02 -20.95 4.42
C ASP A 46 3.28 -20.06 3.42
N LEU A 47 4.04 -19.14 2.76
CA LEU A 47 3.48 -18.15 1.84
C LEU A 47 4.38 -17.96 0.63
N ALA A 48 3.78 -17.94 -0.56
CA ALA A 48 4.38 -17.49 -1.81
C ALA A 48 3.70 -16.19 -2.28
N LEU A 49 4.48 -15.12 -2.41
CA LEU A 49 4.06 -13.87 -3.00
C LEU A 49 4.66 -13.74 -4.41
N VAL A 50 3.80 -13.47 -5.40
CA VAL A 50 4.17 -13.45 -6.81
C VAL A 50 3.74 -12.14 -7.46
N PHE A 51 4.70 -11.35 -7.93
CA PHE A 51 4.43 -10.13 -8.68
C PHE A 51 5.00 -10.27 -10.08
N ILE A 52 4.18 -10.00 -11.09
CA ILE A 52 4.53 -10.20 -12.49
C ILE A 52 4.13 -9.00 -13.34
N SER A 53 4.97 -8.62 -14.28
CA SER A 53 4.69 -7.47 -15.14
C SER A 53 3.60 -7.76 -16.18
N SER A 54 2.90 -6.71 -16.60
CA SER A 54 1.83 -6.77 -17.62
C SER A 54 2.29 -7.30 -18.99
N HIS A 55 3.60 -7.39 -19.23
CA HIS A 55 4.14 -8.04 -20.42
C HIS A 55 3.74 -9.50 -20.55
N PHE A 56 3.44 -10.17 -19.44
CA PHE A 56 3.01 -11.56 -19.40
C PHE A 56 1.48 -11.73 -19.23
N ALA A 57 0.70 -10.66 -19.40
CA ALA A 57 -0.74 -10.70 -19.17
C ALA A 57 -1.43 -11.84 -19.96
N SER A 58 -1.10 -12.03 -21.23
CA SER A 58 -1.71 -13.08 -22.08
C SER A 58 -1.37 -14.51 -21.61
N ASP A 59 -0.29 -14.69 -20.90
CA ASP A 59 0.21 -15.99 -20.43
C ASP A 59 0.01 -16.21 -18.92
N LEU A 60 -0.66 -15.28 -18.23
CA LEU A 60 -0.77 -15.28 -16.76
C LEU A 60 -1.34 -16.59 -16.22
N THR A 61 -2.33 -17.19 -16.89
CA THR A 61 -2.94 -18.47 -16.51
C THR A 61 -1.98 -19.65 -16.53
N ARG A 62 -0.86 -19.54 -17.25
CA ARG A 62 0.19 -20.57 -17.33
C ARG A 62 1.21 -20.46 -16.20
N LEU A 63 1.28 -19.30 -15.51
CA LEU A 63 2.32 -19.01 -14.54
C LEU A 63 2.27 -19.93 -13.32
N LEU A 64 1.13 -20.01 -12.62
CA LEU A 64 1.01 -20.82 -11.40
C LEU A 64 1.34 -22.31 -11.66
N PRO A 65 0.83 -22.96 -12.72
CA PRO A 65 1.23 -24.33 -13.07
C PRO A 65 2.73 -24.51 -13.32
N LEU A 66 3.42 -23.49 -13.87
CA LEU A 66 4.87 -23.55 -14.09
C LEU A 66 5.65 -23.46 -12.76
N LEU A 67 5.22 -22.59 -11.86
CA LEU A 67 5.85 -22.37 -10.57
C LEU A 67 5.62 -23.56 -9.61
N GLN A 68 4.38 -24.01 -9.49
CA GLN A 68 3.96 -25.06 -8.54
C GLN A 68 4.48 -26.46 -8.89
N LYS A 69 4.98 -26.67 -10.09
CA LYS A 69 5.74 -27.89 -10.43
C LYS A 69 7.03 -28.05 -9.62
N ARG A 70 7.60 -26.97 -9.12
CA ARG A 70 8.94 -26.94 -8.48
C ARG A 70 8.95 -26.29 -7.11
N LEU A 71 7.99 -25.39 -6.83
CA LEU A 71 7.87 -24.66 -5.57
C LEU A 71 6.64 -25.16 -4.84
N ASN A 72 6.73 -25.25 -3.52
CA ASN A 72 5.62 -25.66 -2.66
C ASN A 72 5.39 -24.59 -1.59
N ALA A 73 4.16 -24.05 -1.53
CA ALA A 73 3.73 -23.14 -0.48
C ALA A 73 2.27 -23.40 -0.12
N LYS A 74 1.90 -23.14 1.14
CA LYS A 74 0.53 -23.33 1.62
C LYS A 74 -0.43 -22.30 1.05
N HIS A 75 0.04 -21.04 0.98
CA HIS A 75 -0.71 -19.91 0.42
C HIS A 75 0.03 -19.32 -0.76
N TRP A 76 -0.71 -19.02 -1.83
CA TRP A 76 -0.22 -18.36 -3.03
C TRP A 76 -1.04 -17.13 -3.31
N LEU A 77 -0.40 -15.96 -3.32
CA LEU A 77 -1.04 -14.69 -3.67
C LEU A 77 -0.13 -13.87 -4.57
N GLY A 78 -0.74 -13.07 -5.41
CA GLY A 78 0.00 -12.15 -6.25
C GLY A 78 -0.88 -11.37 -7.20
N CYS A 79 -0.25 -10.51 -8.00
CA CYS A 79 -0.96 -9.73 -9.00
C CYS A 79 -0.09 -9.34 -10.19
N LEU A 80 -0.80 -8.95 -11.24
CA LEU A 80 -0.23 -8.31 -12.42
C LEU A 80 0.06 -6.83 -12.14
N GLY A 81 1.29 -6.38 -12.36
CA GLY A 81 1.71 -4.99 -12.17
C GLY A 81 2.12 -4.28 -13.45
N GLY A 82 2.08 -2.94 -13.47
CA GLY A 82 2.65 -2.12 -14.54
C GLY A 82 4.18 -2.13 -14.53
N GLY A 83 4.75 -2.43 -13.38
CA GLY A 83 6.14 -2.76 -13.11
C GLY A 83 6.19 -3.69 -11.91
N VAL A 84 7.34 -4.25 -11.62
CA VAL A 84 7.57 -5.21 -10.55
C VAL A 84 8.66 -4.71 -9.62
N VAL A 85 8.42 -4.84 -8.35
CA VAL A 85 9.45 -4.66 -7.31
C VAL A 85 9.89 -6.03 -6.84
N GLY A 86 11.19 -6.27 -6.80
CA GLY A 86 11.71 -7.56 -6.39
C GLY A 86 13.15 -7.48 -5.94
N THR A 87 13.56 -8.51 -5.20
CA THR A 87 14.93 -8.66 -4.73
C THR A 87 15.58 -9.84 -5.46
N THR A 88 16.80 -9.65 -5.96
CA THR A 88 17.58 -10.70 -6.58
C THR A 88 18.13 -11.65 -5.53
N THR A 89 18.59 -12.83 -5.94
CA THR A 89 19.26 -13.80 -5.04
C THR A 89 20.53 -13.24 -4.39
N ALA A 90 21.13 -12.20 -4.97
CA ALA A 90 22.25 -11.47 -4.39
C ALA A 90 21.83 -10.48 -3.27
N GLY A 91 20.53 -10.31 -3.01
CA GLY A 91 20.01 -9.40 -2.01
C GLY A 91 19.81 -7.96 -2.49
N GLU A 92 19.89 -7.73 -3.80
CA GLU A 92 19.69 -6.39 -4.39
C GLU A 92 18.22 -6.20 -4.76
N ALA A 93 17.56 -5.19 -4.17
CA ALA A 93 16.19 -4.81 -4.51
C ALA A 93 16.16 -3.90 -5.74
N HIS A 94 15.24 -4.18 -6.66
CA HIS A 94 15.05 -3.44 -7.90
C HIS A 94 13.59 -3.12 -8.17
N GLU A 95 13.38 -1.97 -8.81
CA GLU A 95 12.14 -1.57 -9.47
C GLU A 95 12.32 -1.81 -10.98
N VAL A 96 11.58 -2.77 -11.52
CA VAL A 96 11.65 -3.13 -12.94
C VAL A 96 10.41 -2.60 -13.65
N GLU A 97 10.60 -1.53 -14.41
CA GLU A 97 9.54 -0.88 -15.18
C GLU A 97 9.75 -1.11 -16.68
N ARG A 98 8.67 -1.13 -17.46
CA ARG A 98 8.65 -1.15 -18.92
C ARG A 98 9.36 -2.35 -19.58
N THR A 99 9.72 -3.35 -18.81
CA THR A 99 10.34 -4.59 -19.30
C THR A 99 9.70 -5.79 -18.63
N PRO A 100 9.77 -6.99 -19.23
CA PRO A 100 9.30 -8.21 -18.58
C PRO A 100 9.98 -8.40 -17.23
N ALA A 101 9.19 -8.78 -16.21
CA ALA A 101 9.72 -9.10 -14.89
C ALA A 101 8.79 -10.06 -14.13
N LEU A 102 9.40 -10.94 -13.34
CA LEU A 102 8.75 -11.86 -12.41
C LEU A 102 9.50 -11.85 -11.08
N SER A 103 8.82 -11.47 -10.00
CA SER A 103 9.35 -11.50 -8.63
C SER A 103 8.61 -12.55 -7.81
N ILE A 104 9.34 -13.38 -7.09
CA ILE A 104 8.77 -14.37 -6.16
C ILE A 104 9.47 -14.25 -4.81
N SER A 105 8.66 -14.23 -3.75
CA SER A 105 9.14 -14.35 -2.37
C SER A 105 8.46 -15.54 -1.70
N LEU A 106 9.26 -16.46 -1.16
CA LEU A 106 8.82 -17.61 -0.38
C LEU A 106 9.15 -17.36 1.09
N LEU A 107 8.12 -17.39 1.94
CA LEU A 107 8.24 -17.07 3.35
C LEU A 107 7.93 -18.27 4.24
N ASN A 108 8.77 -18.47 5.24
CA ASN A 108 8.52 -19.34 6.37
C ASN A 108 8.34 -18.46 7.61
N LEU A 109 7.15 -18.50 8.21
CA LEU A 109 6.70 -17.60 9.25
C LEU A 109 6.27 -18.36 10.50
N PRO A 110 7.23 -18.85 11.32
CA PRO A 110 6.90 -19.60 12.51
C PRO A 110 6.02 -18.78 13.47
N GLY A 111 4.94 -19.39 13.96
CA GLY A 111 3.96 -18.71 14.83
C GLY A 111 2.99 -17.79 14.12
N ALA A 112 3.00 -17.76 12.79
CA ALA A 112 1.99 -17.04 12.02
C ALA A 112 0.65 -17.80 11.98
N GLU A 113 -0.43 -17.06 12.07
CA GLU A 113 -1.78 -17.49 11.69
C GLU A 113 -2.13 -16.80 10.36
N LEU A 114 -2.05 -17.56 9.26
CA LEU A 114 -2.29 -17.05 7.92
C LEU A 114 -3.64 -17.53 7.40
N ASN A 115 -4.50 -16.57 6.97
CA ASN A 115 -5.78 -16.88 6.38
C ASN A 115 -5.93 -16.14 5.06
N SER A 116 -5.85 -16.85 3.94
CA SER A 116 -6.06 -16.27 2.61
C SER A 116 -7.53 -16.33 2.20
N PHE A 117 -8.00 -15.31 1.50
CA PHE A 117 -9.38 -15.20 1.04
C PHE A 117 -9.46 -14.62 -0.37
N SER A 118 -10.54 -14.99 -1.09
CA SER A 118 -10.88 -14.46 -2.41
C SER A 118 -12.32 -14.01 -2.39
N LEU A 119 -12.58 -12.78 -2.85
CA LEU A 119 -13.85 -12.10 -2.72
C LEU A 119 -14.41 -11.74 -4.10
N ASP A 120 -15.65 -12.12 -4.34
CA ASP A 120 -16.40 -11.66 -5.49
C ASP A 120 -17.01 -10.28 -5.20
N SER A 121 -16.42 -9.23 -5.77
CA SER A 121 -16.86 -7.85 -5.55
C SER A 121 -18.26 -7.52 -6.09
N SER A 122 -18.88 -8.43 -6.84
CA SER A 122 -20.29 -8.30 -7.24
C SER A 122 -21.29 -8.64 -6.13
N GLN A 123 -20.81 -9.24 -5.03
CA GLN A 123 -21.60 -9.76 -3.92
C GLN A 123 -21.24 -9.09 -2.58
N LEU A 124 -20.93 -7.80 -2.60
CA LEU A 124 -20.63 -7.06 -1.38
C LEU A 124 -21.79 -7.11 -0.39
N PRO A 125 -21.53 -7.39 0.90
CA PRO A 125 -22.53 -7.22 1.94
C PRO A 125 -22.98 -5.76 2.06
N ASP A 126 -24.17 -5.54 2.59
CA ASP A 126 -24.70 -4.19 2.83
C ASP A 126 -23.84 -3.45 3.85
N LEU A 127 -23.46 -2.21 3.54
CA LEU A 127 -22.68 -1.34 4.44
C LEU A 127 -23.46 -0.95 5.69
N ASP A 128 -24.79 -0.90 5.61
CA ASP A 128 -25.68 -0.63 6.75
C ASP A 128 -26.01 -1.89 7.56
N GLY A 129 -25.52 -3.05 7.12
CA GLY A 129 -25.72 -4.35 7.76
C GLY A 129 -24.80 -4.58 8.97
N ALA A 130 -24.95 -5.72 9.63
CA ALA A 130 -24.07 -6.09 10.73
C ALA A 130 -22.63 -6.40 10.23
N ALA A 131 -21.62 -6.00 11.02
CA ALA A 131 -20.22 -6.30 10.73
C ALA A 131 -19.96 -7.81 10.55
N GLN A 132 -20.74 -8.66 11.25
CA GLN A 132 -20.67 -10.11 11.12
C GLN A 132 -20.91 -10.59 9.70
N ASN A 133 -21.80 -9.96 8.93
CA ASN A 133 -22.07 -10.33 7.54
C ASN A 133 -20.81 -10.19 6.66
N TRP A 134 -20.02 -9.14 6.91
CA TRP A 134 -18.75 -8.91 6.25
C TRP A 134 -17.69 -9.93 6.71
N GLN A 135 -17.63 -10.22 8.02
CA GLN A 135 -16.69 -11.20 8.57
C GLN A 135 -16.97 -12.61 8.02
N ASP A 136 -18.25 -13.00 7.93
CA ASP A 136 -18.68 -14.28 7.36
C ASP A 136 -18.37 -14.36 5.85
N TRP A 137 -18.54 -13.25 5.13
CA TRP A 137 -18.25 -13.17 3.69
C TRP A 137 -16.74 -13.24 3.41
N VAL A 138 -15.91 -12.59 4.23
CA VAL A 138 -14.43 -12.67 4.12
C VAL A 138 -13.91 -14.01 4.63
N GLY A 139 -14.57 -14.61 5.61
CA GLY A 139 -14.18 -15.89 6.22
C GLY A 139 -12.99 -15.80 7.17
N VAL A 140 -12.65 -14.60 7.67
CA VAL A 140 -11.54 -14.36 8.61
C VAL A 140 -12.09 -13.86 9.93
N ASN A 141 -11.63 -14.48 11.03
CA ASN A 141 -11.98 -14.01 12.37
C ASN A 141 -11.11 -12.78 12.76
N PRO A 142 -11.72 -11.62 13.10
CA PRO A 142 -10.96 -10.43 13.51
C PRO A 142 -10.03 -10.67 14.71
N ALA A 143 -10.41 -11.56 15.64
CA ALA A 143 -9.59 -11.86 16.82
C ALA A 143 -8.25 -12.54 16.48
N HIS A 144 -8.14 -13.13 15.29
CA HIS A 144 -6.95 -13.82 14.79
C HIS A 144 -6.23 -13.02 13.70
N SER A 145 -6.65 -11.76 13.45
CA SER A 145 -6.08 -10.89 12.43
C SER A 145 -5.39 -9.69 13.06
N ARG A 146 -4.17 -9.38 12.64
CA ARG A 146 -3.40 -8.21 13.06
C ARG A 146 -3.21 -7.20 11.93
N SER A 147 -3.15 -7.70 10.70
CA SER A 147 -3.06 -6.89 9.48
C SER A 147 -3.49 -7.71 8.27
N MET A 148 -3.75 -7.05 7.15
CA MET A 148 -4.13 -7.69 5.91
C MET A 148 -3.33 -7.15 4.71
N LEU A 149 -2.90 -8.07 3.85
CA LEU A 149 -2.54 -7.75 2.47
C LEU A 149 -3.82 -7.83 1.63
N LEU A 150 -4.06 -6.81 0.77
CA LEU A 150 -5.24 -6.73 -0.07
C LEU A 150 -4.85 -6.39 -1.52
N LEU A 151 -5.13 -7.26 -2.47
CA LEU A 151 -4.90 -7.05 -3.88
C LEU A 151 -6.24 -7.03 -4.62
N LEU A 152 -6.45 -6.02 -5.45
CA LEU A 152 -7.69 -5.81 -6.17
C LEU A 152 -7.48 -5.93 -7.68
N ASP A 153 -8.41 -6.57 -8.34
CA ASP A 153 -8.51 -6.54 -9.80
C ASP A 153 -9.00 -5.16 -10.26
N PRO A 154 -8.50 -4.61 -11.37
CA PRO A 154 -8.98 -3.33 -11.89
C PRO A 154 -10.47 -3.35 -12.29
N GLY A 155 -11.05 -4.54 -12.56
CA GLY A 155 -12.48 -4.75 -12.78
C GLY A 155 -13.29 -4.91 -11.49
N CYS A 156 -12.69 -4.81 -10.32
CA CYS A 156 -13.38 -4.88 -9.04
C CYS A 156 -14.42 -3.75 -8.92
N HIS A 157 -15.66 -4.12 -8.65
CA HIS A 157 -16.75 -3.16 -8.48
C HIS A 157 -16.73 -2.55 -7.08
N ALA A 158 -17.17 -1.29 -6.98
CA ALA A 158 -17.39 -0.60 -5.70
C ALA A 158 -16.18 -0.68 -4.74
N ILE A 159 -14.95 -0.43 -5.24
CA ILE A 159 -13.70 -0.55 -4.47
C ILE A 159 -13.76 0.25 -3.16
N ASN A 160 -14.30 1.47 -3.17
CA ASN A 160 -14.42 2.28 -1.97
C ASN A 160 -15.34 1.65 -0.93
N ASP A 161 -16.45 1.04 -1.37
CA ASP A 161 -17.40 0.37 -0.49
C ASP A 161 -16.78 -0.92 0.09
N LEU A 162 -16.03 -1.65 -0.72
CA LEU A 162 -15.25 -2.81 -0.26
C LEU A 162 -14.25 -2.42 0.83
N VAL A 163 -13.44 -1.39 0.62
CA VAL A 163 -12.44 -0.93 1.59
C VAL A 163 -13.12 -0.42 2.86
N SER A 164 -14.20 0.37 2.74
CA SER A 164 -14.97 0.86 3.90
C SER A 164 -15.64 -0.27 4.68
N GLY A 165 -16.20 -1.26 4.00
CA GLY A 165 -16.81 -2.43 4.64
C GLY A 165 -15.78 -3.31 5.36
N LEU A 166 -14.59 -3.45 4.79
CA LEU A 166 -13.49 -4.13 5.47
C LEU A 166 -13.00 -3.37 6.71
N ASP A 167 -12.98 -2.03 6.69
CA ASP A 167 -12.66 -1.24 7.88
C ASP A 167 -13.74 -1.35 8.96
N TYR A 168 -15.00 -1.34 8.54
CA TYR A 168 -16.12 -1.55 9.44
C TYR A 168 -16.10 -2.93 10.11
N ALA A 169 -15.79 -3.98 9.35
CA ALA A 169 -15.77 -5.36 9.85
C ALA A 169 -14.49 -5.70 10.65
N TYR A 170 -13.39 -5.04 10.35
CA TYR A 170 -12.07 -5.26 10.95
C TYR A 170 -11.46 -3.94 11.44
N PRO A 171 -12.06 -3.30 12.44
CA PRO A 171 -11.60 -2.01 12.96
C PRO A 171 -10.20 -2.12 13.57
N GLY A 172 -9.34 -1.14 13.27
CA GLY A 172 -7.97 -1.08 13.75
C GLY A 172 -6.99 -2.10 13.13
N ILE A 173 -7.47 -2.97 12.24
CA ILE A 173 -6.62 -3.90 11.50
C ILE A 173 -6.13 -3.21 10.22
N ALA A 174 -4.81 -2.96 10.14
CA ALA A 174 -4.20 -2.32 9.00
C ALA A 174 -4.35 -3.15 7.71
N LYS A 175 -4.69 -2.50 6.61
CA LYS A 175 -4.77 -3.11 5.28
C LYS A 175 -3.80 -2.41 4.36
N VAL A 176 -2.91 -3.17 3.72
CA VAL A 176 -1.90 -2.67 2.78
C VAL A 176 -2.01 -3.43 1.48
N GLY A 177 -1.88 -2.76 0.36
CA GLY A 177 -1.95 -3.43 -0.93
C GLY A 177 -2.11 -2.48 -2.11
N GLY A 178 -2.74 -2.97 -3.17
CA GLY A 178 -2.94 -2.17 -4.37
C GLY A 178 -3.87 -2.80 -5.39
N ILE A 179 -4.21 -1.99 -6.38
CA ILE A 179 -5.01 -2.40 -7.54
C ILE A 179 -4.05 -2.84 -8.64
N ALA A 180 -4.22 -4.05 -9.13
CA ALA A 180 -3.49 -4.58 -10.28
C ALA A 180 -3.73 -3.72 -11.53
N VAL A 181 -2.93 -3.92 -12.56
CA VAL A 181 -3.11 -3.18 -13.81
C VAL A 181 -4.11 -3.88 -14.73
N ALA A 182 -4.85 -3.07 -15.48
CA ALA A 182 -5.76 -3.58 -16.51
C ALA A 182 -5.00 -4.18 -17.69
N HIS A 183 -5.61 -5.18 -18.32
CA HIS A 183 -5.12 -5.83 -19.53
C HIS A 183 -6.29 -6.26 -20.41
N ASN A 184 -6.00 -6.73 -21.62
CA ASN A 184 -7.02 -7.11 -22.61
C ASN A 184 -7.35 -8.62 -22.64
N ALA A 185 -6.75 -9.44 -21.78
CA ALA A 185 -7.10 -10.86 -21.70
C ALA A 185 -8.44 -11.06 -20.95
N GLU A 186 -9.13 -12.17 -21.23
CA GLU A 186 -10.47 -12.46 -20.69
C GLU A 186 -10.47 -12.94 -19.22
N HIS A 187 -9.30 -13.08 -18.59
CA HIS A 187 -9.16 -13.49 -17.19
C HIS A 187 -8.83 -12.31 -16.27
N GLY A 188 -8.92 -12.50 -14.96
CA GLY A 188 -8.53 -11.50 -13.97
C GLY A 188 -7.02 -11.26 -13.89
N SER A 189 -6.64 -10.30 -13.05
CA SER A 189 -5.25 -9.85 -12.86
C SER A 189 -4.61 -10.39 -11.58
N LEU A 190 -5.32 -11.21 -10.80
CA LEU A 190 -4.89 -11.68 -9.48
C LEU A 190 -4.55 -13.17 -9.50
N LEU A 191 -3.55 -13.54 -8.70
CA LEU A 191 -3.12 -14.91 -8.46
C LEU A 191 -3.60 -15.33 -7.08
N PHE A 192 -4.32 -16.45 -6.98
CA PHE A 192 -4.83 -16.99 -5.73
C PHE A 192 -4.86 -18.51 -5.76
N GLY A 193 -4.13 -19.15 -4.82
CA GLY A 193 -4.03 -20.61 -4.79
C GLY A 193 -3.38 -21.16 -6.07
N ASP A 194 -4.16 -21.82 -6.87
CA ASP A 194 -3.77 -22.39 -8.18
C ASP A 194 -4.45 -21.70 -9.37
N GLN A 195 -5.16 -20.58 -9.15
CA GLN A 195 -6.02 -19.92 -10.12
C GLN A 195 -5.63 -18.46 -10.38
N VAL A 196 -6.04 -17.98 -11.56
CA VAL A 196 -6.09 -16.55 -11.87
C VAL A 196 -7.54 -16.09 -11.69
N VAL A 197 -7.73 -15.06 -10.86
CA VAL A 197 -9.06 -14.60 -10.46
C VAL A 197 -9.21 -13.09 -10.64
N GLY A 198 -10.46 -12.61 -10.71
CA GLY A 198 -10.84 -11.21 -10.60
C GLY A 198 -11.31 -10.85 -9.19
N GLY A 199 -11.96 -9.70 -9.03
CA GLY A 199 -12.50 -9.24 -7.75
C GLY A 199 -11.41 -8.78 -6.77
N ALA A 200 -11.33 -9.39 -5.59
CA ALA A 200 -10.32 -9.09 -4.60
C ALA A 200 -9.74 -10.36 -3.99
N VAL A 201 -8.43 -10.36 -3.71
CA VAL A 201 -7.79 -11.41 -2.92
C VAL A 201 -7.03 -10.80 -1.77
N GLY A 202 -6.94 -11.51 -0.66
CA GLY A 202 -6.20 -11.03 0.48
C GLY A 202 -5.61 -12.15 1.33
N LEU A 203 -4.76 -11.72 2.24
CA LEU A 203 -4.14 -12.56 3.27
C LEU A 203 -4.18 -11.82 4.59
N SER A 204 -4.84 -12.41 5.58
CA SER A 204 -4.76 -11.96 6.96
C SER A 204 -3.51 -12.54 7.61
N PHE A 205 -2.74 -11.69 8.24
CA PHE A 205 -1.62 -12.03 9.13
C PHE A 205 -2.09 -11.96 10.59
N GLY A 206 -1.78 -12.97 11.35
CA GLY A 206 -2.08 -13.09 12.76
C GLY A 206 -0.99 -13.86 13.51
N GLY A 207 -1.31 -14.31 14.74
CA GLY A 207 -0.31 -14.89 15.63
C GLY A 207 0.74 -13.85 16.04
N THR A 208 2.01 -14.14 15.80
CA THR A 208 3.13 -13.22 16.08
C THR A 208 3.51 -12.31 14.92
N TRP A 209 2.80 -12.36 13.78
CA TRP A 209 3.16 -11.63 12.57
C TRP A 209 2.15 -10.56 12.20
N SER A 210 2.66 -9.43 11.72
CA SER A 210 1.85 -8.33 11.17
C SER A 210 2.61 -7.56 10.10
N LEU A 211 1.86 -6.83 9.27
CA LEU A 211 2.37 -5.78 8.39
C LEU A 211 2.29 -4.44 9.10
N ASP A 212 3.44 -3.79 9.28
CA ASP A 212 3.53 -2.42 9.77
C ASP A 212 3.39 -1.48 8.56
N PRO A 213 2.32 -0.66 8.47
CA PRO A 213 2.04 0.15 7.29
C PRO A 213 2.85 1.45 7.30
N VAL A 214 3.37 1.83 6.13
CA VAL A 214 3.96 3.16 5.89
C VAL A 214 3.40 3.72 4.59
N VAL A 215 2.73 4.88 4.65
CA VAL A 215 2.06 5.50 3.50
C VAL A 215 2.72 6.84 3.19
N ALA A 216 3.48 6.91 2.10
CA ALA A 216 4.16 8.11 1.64
C ALA A 216 3.44 8.71 0.43
N GLN A 217 2.75 9.84 0.63
CA GLN A 217 1.95 10.49 -0.41
C GLN A 217 2.80 11.29 -1.41
N GLY A 218 3.97 11.75 -1.00
CA GLY A 218 4.97 12.36 -1.87
C GLY A 218 4.61 13.74 -2.38
N CYS A 219 3.78 14.46 -1.65
CA CYS A 219 3.34 15.80 -2.00
C CYS A 219 3.70 16.81 -0.93
N ARG A 220 4.00 18.05 -1.34
CA ARG A 220 4.15 19.19 -0.43
C ARG A 220 3.05 20.21 -0.63
N PRO A 221 2.60 20.86 0.45
CA PRO A 221 1.57 21.88 0.36
C PRO A 221 2.08 23.15 -0.35
N ILE A 222 1.16 23.82 -1.07
CA ILE A 222 1.38 25.15 -1.62
C ILE A 222 0.20 26.06 -1.26
N GLY A 223 0.50 27.30 -0.92
CA GLY A 223 -0.49 28.28 -0.51
C GLY A 223 -1.16 27.94 0.85
N PRO A 224 -2.18 28.72 1.23
CA PRO A 224 -2.88 28.54 2.49
C PRO A 224 -3.84 27.36 2.45
N VAL A 225 -4.35 26.99 3.62
CA VAL A 225 -5.50 26.10 3.77
C VAL A 225 -6.77 26.88 3.47
N PHE A 226 -7.64 26.31 2.67
CA PHE A 226 -8.94 26.86 2.32
C PHE A 226 -10.06 26.05 2.98
N ALA A 227 -11.10 26.74 3.49
CA ALA A 227 -12.35 26.09 3.85
C ALA A 227 -13.24 25.92 2.61
N ILE A 228 -13.92 24.78 2.51
CA ILE A 228 -14.93 24.54 1.48
C ILE A 228 -16.22 25.22 1.94
N GLU A 229 -16.63 26.29 1.25
CA GLU A 229 -17.88 26.99 1.51
C GLU A 229 -19.06 26.34 0.79
N GLN A 230 -18.83 25.93 -0.48
CA GLN A 230 -19.82 25.25 -1.28
C GLN A 230 -19.21 24.10 -2.08
N ALA A 231 -19.86 22.95 -2.04
CA ALA A 231 -19.52 21.78 -2.83
C ALA A 231 -20.77 21.00 -3.25
N GLN A 232 -20.67 20.25 -4.34
CA GLN A 232 -21.70 19.32 -4.79
C GLN A 232 -21.05 17.99 -5.21
N ARG A 233 -21.28 16.94 -4.43
CA ARG A 233 -20.67 15.61 -4.60
C ARG A 233 -19.14 15.70 -4.57
N ASN A 234 -18.49 15.66 -5.72
CA ASN A 234 -17.05 15.75 -5.90
C ASN A 234 -16.60 17.05 -6.55
N VAL A 235 -17.49 18.06 -6.64
CA VAL A 235 -17.19 19.35 -7.28
C VAL A 235 -17.13 20.45 -6.21
N LEU A 236 -15.99 21.12 -6.14
CA LEU A 236 -15.79 22.33 -5.36
C LEU A 236 -16.34 23.52 -6.13
N LEU A 237 -17.18 24.32 -5.51
CA LEU A 237 -17.83 25.50 -6.12
C LEU A 237 -17.28 26.80 -5.54
N GLU A 238 -17.07 26.86 -4.22
CA GLU A 238 -16.55 28.04 -3.53
C GLU A 238 -15.61 27.64 -2.38
N LEU A 239 -14.50 28.33 -2.27
CA LEU A 239 -13.50 28.19 -1.21
C LEU A 239 -13.30 29.53 -0.50
N SER A 240 -12.84 29.50 0.77
CA SER A 240 -12.46 30.69 1.53
C SER A 240 -11.11 30.52 2.24
N ASP A 241 -10.37 31.60 2.39
CA ASP A 241 -9.13 31.72 3.18
C ASP A 241 -9.30 32.71 4.35
N GLY A 242 -10.39 32.59 5.07
CA GLY A 242 -10.88 33.53 6.07
C GLY A 242 -12.05 34.36 5.51
N ASP A 243 -11.88 35.69 5.38
CA ASP A 243 -12.98 36.58 4.96
C ASP A 243 -13.22 36.62 3.44
N ARG A 244 -12.32 36.03 2.65
CA ARG A 244 -12.41 36.07 1.19
C ARG A 244 -12.93 34.75 0.63
N ARG A 245 -14.07 34.84 -0.07
CA ARG A 245 -14.67 33.74 -0.82
C ARG A 245 -14.37 33.89 -2.30
N ALA A 246 -14.05 32.81 -2.98
CA ALA A 246 -13.83 32.78 -4.42
C ALA A 246 -13.99 31.36 -4.99
N SER A 247 -14.10 31.28 -6.32
CA SER A 247 -14.05 29.97 -6.99
C SER A 247 -12.69 29.28 -6.77
N PRO A 248 -12.63 27.94 -6.78
CA PRO A 248 -11.37 27.20 -6.63
C PRO A 248 -10.28 27.63 -7.59
N VAL A 249 -10.64 27.93 -8.86
CA VAL A 249 -9.68 28.43 -9.86
C VAL A 249 -9.13 29.81 -9.47
N ALA A 250 -9.96 30.72 -8.98
CA ALA A 250 -9.51 32.03 -8.54
C ALA A 250 -8.61 31.93 -7.29
N CYS A 251 -8.88 30.99 -6.37
CA CYS A 251 -8.01 30.68 -5.25
C CYS A 251 -6.66 30.13 -5.73
N LEU A 252 -6.67 29.17 -6.66
CA LEU A 252 -5.45 28.62 -7.26
C LEU A 252 -4.63 29.71 -7.98
N GLN A 253 -5.26 30.60 -8.75
CA GLN A 253 -4.55 31.70 -9.43
C GLN A 253 -3.80 32.61 -8.45
N ARG A 254 -4.36 32.87 -7.26
CA ARG A 254 -3.67 33.62 -6.21
C ARG A 254 -2.46 32.86 -5.69
N VAL A 255 -2.63 31.56 -5.40
CA VAL A 255 -1.49 30.72 -4.98
C VAL A 255 -0.39 30.73 -6.03
N LEU A 256 -0.74 30.58 -7.32
CA LEU A 256 0.22 30.56 -8.42
C LEU A 256 0.98 31.89 -8.57
N ALA A 257 0.38 33.03 -8.21
CA ALA A 257 1.05 34.33 -8.28
C ALA A 257 2.25 34.42 -7.34
N ASP A 258 2.20 33.74 -6.21
CA ASP A 258 3.22 33.75 -5.16
C ASP A 258 4.28 32.65 -5.34
N LEU A 259 4.11 31.71 -6.28
CA LEU A 259 5.04 30.61 -6.51
C LEU A 259 6.30 31.06 -7.28
N SER A 260 7.39 30.34 -7.07
CA SER A 260 8.61 30.42 -7.87
C SER A 260 8.35 30.04 -9.34
N ALA A 261 9.27 30.39 -10.24
CA ALA A 261 9.16 29.98 -11.64
C ALA A 261 9.21 28.45 -11.80
N GLU A 262 10.04 27.79 -11.00
CA GLU A 262 10.20 26.33 -10.96
C GLU A 262 8.91 25.63 -10.50
N ASP A 263 8.29 26.13 -9.44
CA ASP A 263 7.02 25.60 -8.93
C ASP A 263 5.87 25.79 -9.93
N ARG A 264 5.84 26.91 -10.63
CA ARG A 264 4.83 27.15 -11.68
C ARG A 264 4.94 26.16 -12.85
N GLU A 265 6.14 25.72 -13.17
CA GLU A 265 6.36 24.68 -14.17
C GLU A 265 5.84 23.32 -13.66
N LEU A 266 6.14 22.97 -12.41
CA LEU A 266 5.65 21.74 -11.78
C LEU A 266 4.12 21.70 -11.70
N VAL A 267 3.44 22.81 -11.43
CA VAL A 267 1.96 22.88 -11.37
C VAL A 267 1.30 22.33 -12.64
N GLN A 268 1.91 22.50 -13.82
CA GLN A 268 1.30 22.08 -15.08
C GLN A 268 1.07 20.56 -15.15
N HIS A 269 1.84 19.77 -14.41
CA HIS A 269 1.82 18.30 -14.49
C HIS A 269 1.70 17.59 -13.13
N SER A 270 1.79 18.33 -12.03
CA SER A 270 1.96 17.74 -10.69
C SER A 270 1.11 18.41 -9.61
N LEU A 271 -0.03 19.00 -10.00
CA LEU A 271 -0.96 19.68 -9.10
C LEU A 271 -2.02 18.70 -8.57
N PHE A 272 -2.17 18.69 -7.26
CA PHE A 272 -3.13 17.88 -6.52
C PHE A 272 -3.88 18.72 -5.48
N LEU A 273 -4.86 18.11 -4.83
CA LEU A 273 -5.59 18.71 -3.72
C LEU A 273 -5.49 17.80 -2.50
N GLY A 274 -5.01 18.30 -1.39
CA GLY A 274 -5.16 17.68 -0.09
C GLY A 274 -6.56 17.96 0.46
N VAL A 275 -7.28 16.92 0.86
CA VAL A 275 -8.59 17.02 1.51
C VAL A 275 -8.43 16.59 2.96
N GLU A 276 -8.73 17.49 3.90
CA GLU A 276 -8.66 17.19 5.34
C GLU A 276 -9.72 16.16 5.71
N ARG A 277 -9.35 15.20 6.55
CA ARG A 277 -10.22 14.15 7.08
C ARG A 277 -10.34 14.28 8.59
N GLU A 278 -11.57 14.21 9.10
CA GLU A 278 -11.82 14.29 10.54
C GLU A 278 -11.16 13.16 11.33
N GLU A 279 -11.12 11.96 10.75
CA GLU A 279 -10.44 10.79 11.32
C GLU A 279 -8.96 11.07 11.57
N LEU A 280 -8.29 11.78 10.64
CA LEU A 280 -6.88 12.16 10.77
C LEU A 280 -6.62 13.13 11.93
N ILE A 281 -7.58 14.00 12.23
CA ILE A 281 -7.47 14.96 13.34
C ILE A 281 -7.63 14.26 14.69
N ALA A 282 -8.56 13.31 14.78
CA ALA A 282 -8.81 12.57 16.02
C ALA A 282 -7.58 11.74 16.44
N ASP A 283 -6.94 11.05 15.52
CA ASP A 283 -5.74 10.24 15.80
C ASP A 283 -4.53 11.09 16.16
N ALA A 284 -4.32 12.23 15.49
CA ALA A 284 -3.26 13.18 15.84
C ALA A 284 -3.45 13.74 17.26
N MET A 285 -4.69 14.01 17.67
CA MET A 285 -5.02 14.43 19.03
C MET A 285 -4.79 13.33 20.06
N LEU A 286 -5.18 12.07 19.76
CA LEU A 286 -4.96 10.92 20.65
C LEU A 286 -3.47 10.59 20.81
N ALA A 287 -2.69 10.67 19.74
CA ALA A 287 -1.24 10.48 19.77
C ALA A 287 -0.55 11.56 20.61
N GLY A 288 -0.98 12.82 20.50
CA GLY A 288 -0.47 13.94 21.32
C GLY A 288 -0.78 13.79 22.81
N LEU A 289 -1.94 13.26 23.17
CA LEU A 289 -2.33 13.00 24.57
C LEU A 289 -1.51 11.87 25.21
N ASN A 290 -1.13 10.86 24.44
CA ASN A 290 -0.35 9.71 24.93
C ASN A 290 1.14 10.04 25.12
N GLN A 291 1.67 11.09 24.48
CA GLN A 291 3.10 11.47 24.58
C GLN A 291 3.40 12.56 25.62
N GLY A 292 2.40 13.08 26.33
CA GLY A 292 2.61 14.04 27.44
C GLY A 292 3.27 15.37 27.06
N SER A 293 3.46 15.64 25.76
CA SER A 293 4.03 16.89 25.24
C SER A 293 2.94 17.72 24.58
N VAL A 294 2.22 18.50 25.36
CA VAL A 294 1.36 19.55 24.85
C VAL A 294 2.25 20.73 24.44
N SER A 295 2.83 20.68 23.25
CA SER A 295 3.21 21.90 22.56
C SER A 295 1.92 22.50 21.98
N ALA A 296 1.70 23.79 22.24
CA ALA A 296 0.51 24.54 21.85
C ALA A 296 0.39 24.80 20.33
N ASP A 297 1.25 24.19 19.53
CA ASP A 297 1.13 24.15 18.08
C ASP A 297 0.09 23.07 17.70
N ARG A 298 -0.93 23.50 16.97
CA ARG A 298 -1.97 22.61 16.41
C ARG A 298 -1.31 21.41 15.76
N PRO A 299 -1.82 20.17 16.01
CA PRO A 299 -1.31 19.00 15.32
C PRO A 299 -1.29 19.27 13.81
N GLU A 300 -0.20 18.93 13.17
CA GLU A 300 -0.02 19.12 11.73
C GLU A 300 -1.23 18.51 11.02
N ARG A 301 -2.01 19.33 10.31
CA ARG A 301 -3.24 18.88 9.65
C ARG A 301 -2.89 17.81 8.63
N ALA A 302 -3.44 16.63 8.77
CA ALA A 302 -3.24 15.57 7.82
C ALA A 302 -4.24 15.68 6.67
N PHE A 303 -3.73 15.71 5.45
CA PHE A 303 -4.50 15.80 4.22
C PHE A 303 -4.36 14.52 3.40
N LEU A 304 -5.48 14.02 2.93
CA LEU A 304 -5.50 12.94 1.94
C LEU A 304 -5.39 13.54 0.54
N VAL A 305 -4.32 13.22 -0.17
CA VAL A 305 -4.03 13.76 -1.50
C VAL A 305 -4.94 13.15 -2.57
N ARG A 306 -5.54 14.00 -3.40
CA ARG A 306 -6.51 13.65 -4.45
C ARG A 306 -6.22 14.35 -5.76
N ASN A 307 -6.54 13.66 -6.85
CA ASN A 307 -6.43 14.23 -8.19
C ASN A 307 -7.48 15.31 -8.42
N LEU A 308 -7.09 16.33 -9.16
CA LEU A 308 -8.00 17.25 -9.82
C LEU A 308 -8.43 16.61 -11.15
N ILE A 309 -9.74 16.36 -11.32
CA ILE A 309 -10.27 15.60 -12.47
C ILE A 309 -10.71 16.53 -13.60
N GLY A 310 -11.10 17.76 -13.27
CA GLY A 310 -11.55 18.71 -14.26
C GLY A 310 -11.87 20.08 -13.70
N VAL A 311 -11.96 21.04 -14.58
CA VAL A 311 -12.26 22.45 -14.28
C VAL A 311 -13.40 22.91 -15.17
N ASP A 312 -14.42 23.57 -14.60
CA ASP A 312 -15.43 24.30 -15.39
C ASP A 312 -14.93 25.73 -15.62
N PRO A 313 -14.59 26.11 -16.88
CA PRO A 313 -14.04 27.43 -17.17
C PRO A 313 -15.08 28.55 -17.02
N ARG A 314 -16.38 28.23 -16.92
CA ARG A 314 -17.45 29.24 -16.84
C ARG A 314 -17.57 29.84 -15.46
N ASN A 315 -17.41 29.03 -14.43
CA ASN A 315 -17.61 29.43 -13.02
C ASN A 315 -16.36 29.18 -12.16
N GLY A 316 -15.32 28.53 -12.71
CA GLY A 316 -14.08 28.21 -11.99
C GLY A 316 -14.26 27.09 -10.95
N ALA A 317 -15.29 26.26 -11.07
CA ALA A 317 -15.47 25.08 -10.25
C ALA A 317 -14.44 24.02 -10.60
N VAL A 318 -14.06 23.19 -9.62
CA VAL A 318 -13.06 22.12 -9.76
C VAL A 318 -13.63 20.79 -9.29
N ALA A 319 -13.54 19.78 -10.15
CA ALA A 319 -13.88 18.39 -9.79
C ALA A 319 -12.65 17.67 -9.23
N VAL A 320 -12.84 16.93 -8.14
CA VAL A 320 -11.81 16.20 -7.39
C VAL A 320 -12.13 14.70 -7.40
N ALA A 321 -11.12 13.85 -7.35
CA ALA A 321 -11.28 12.39 -7.29
C ALA A 321 -11.71 11.90 -5.90
N ASP A 322 -12.63 12.62 -5.25
CA ASP A 322 -13.19 12.27 -3.94
C ASP A 322 -14.52 13.00 -3.71
N ARG A 323 -15.32 12.51 -2.77
CA ARG A 323 -16.48 13.24 -2.28
C ARG A 323 -16.03 14.33 -1.31
N VAL A 324 -16.52 15.54 -1.54
CA VAL A 324 -16.22 16.71 -0.72
C VAL A 324 -17.49 17.37 -0.21
N ARG A 325 -17.43 18.03 0.93
CA ARG A 325 -18.57 18.71 1.56
C ARG A 325 -18.16 20.07 2.13
N ALA A 326 -19.12 20.97 2.24
CA ALA A 326 -18.93 22.23 2.94
C ALA A 326 -18.49 22.01 4.39
N GLY A 327 -17.60 22.86 4.88
CA GLY A 327 -16.99 22.77 6.20
C GLY A 327 -15.70 21.97 6.28
N GLN A 328 -15.36 21.16 5.28
CA GLN A 328 -14.02 20.54 5.19
C GLN A 328 -12.97 21.56 4.79
N ASN A 329 -11.72 21.28 5.13
CA ASN A 329 -10.58 22.06 4.65
C ASN A 329 -9.87 21.34 3.50
N VAL A 330 -9.30 22.15 2.61
CA VAL A 330 -8.49 21.68 1.48
C VAL A 330 -7.23 22.53 1.33
N GLN A 331 -6.19 21.95 0.75
CA GLN A 331 -4.96 22.66 0.43
C GLN A 331 -4.39 22.15 -0.88
N PHE A 332 -3.97 23.07 -1.77
CA PHE A 332 -3.29 22.67 -2.99
C PHE A 332 -1.94 22.01 -2.65
N GLN A 333 -1.58 20.99 -3.41
CA GLN A 333 -0.40 20.16 -3.20
C GLN A 333 0.38 20.04 -4.50
N LEU A 334 1.70 20.05 -4.40
CA LEU A 334 2.59 19.70 -5.51
C LEU A 334 3.28 18.37 -5.24
N ARG A 335 3.24 17.48 -6.21
CA ARG A 335 4.05 16.28 -6.19
C ARG A 335 5.44 16.59 -6.74
N GLU A 336 6.45 16.25 -5.96
CA GLU A 336 7.84 16.54 -6.27
C GLU A 336 8.73 15.38 -5.81
N ALA A 337 9.75 15.05 -6.64
CA ALA A 337 10.67 13.95 -6.36
C ALA A 337 11.42 14.12 -5.02
N GLN A 338 11.85 15.33 -4.71
CA GLN A 338 12.59 15.62 -3.48
C GLN A 338 11.68 15.48 -2.25
N ALA A 339 10.48 16.06 -2.28
CA ALA A 339 9.49 15.92 -1.21
C ALA A 339 9.11 14.45 -1.00
N SER A 340 8.89 13.70 -2.10
CA SER A 340 8.60 12.27 -2.04
C SER A 340 9.72 11.46 -1.40
N ARG A 341 11.00 11.77 -1.72
CA ARG A 341 12.15 11.09 -1.10
C ARG A 341 12.26 11.41 0.38
N GLN A 342 12.06 12.67 0.75
CA GLN A 342 12.19 13.13 2.13
C GLN A 342 11.10 12.54 3.01
N GLU A 343 9.83 12.60 2.58
CA GLU A 343 8.70 12.02 3.30
C GLU A 343 8.85 10.50 3.48
N ALA A 344 9.10 9.77 2.39
CA ALA A 344 9.26 8.31 2.45
C ALA A 344 10.42 7.91 3.39
N ARG A 345 11.56 8.61 3.33
CA ARG A 345 12.69 8.37 4.23
C ARG A 345 12.32 8.62 5.69
N GLN A 346 11.68 9.75 5.98
CA GLN A 346 11.27 10.11 7.34
C GLN A 346 10.29 9.09 7.92
N LEU A 347 9.27 8.68 7.15
CA LEU A 347 8.27 7.73 7.60
C LEU A 347 8.86 6.33 7.82
N LEU A 348 9.75 5.86 6.93
CA LEU A 348 10.46 4.59 7.11
C LEU A 348 11.42 4.64 8.31
N GLN A 349 12.11 5.76 8.55
CA GLN A 349 12.92 5.96 9.75
C GLN A 349 12.08 5.94 11.02
N THR A 350 10.93 6.61 11.02
CA THR A 350 9.98 6.59 12.15
C THR A 350 9.51 5.16 12.45
N SER A 351 9.12 4.40 11.41
CA SER A 351 8.74 2.99 11.57
C SER A 351 9.90 2.13 12.10
N ARG A 352 11.14 2.39 11.67
CA ARG A 352 12.32 1.72 12.21
C ARG A 352 12.53 2.03 13.69
N ASP A 353 12.42 3.30 14.07
CA ASP A 353 12.73 3.79 15.40
C ASP A 353 11.61 3.48 16.42
N GLN A 354 10.36 3.33 15.96
CA GLN A 354 9.19 2.94 16.77
C GLN A 354 8.96 1.42 16.77
N GLY A 355 9.50 0.70 15.80
CA GLY A 355 9.38 -0.76 15.74
C GLY A 355 10.05 -1.43 16.96
N SER A 356 9.54 -2.60 17.34
CA SER A 356 10.25 -3.49 18.26
C SER A 356 11.68 -3.71 17.74
N ASP A 357 12.64 -4.05 18.58
CA ASP A 357 14.07 -4.28 18.24
C ASP A 357 14.31 -5.21 17.03
N ALA A 358 13.25 -5.80 16.47
CA ALA A 358 13.31 -6.71 15.33
C ALA A 358 13.23 -5.97 13.99
N THR A 359 14.29 -6.08 13.19
CA THR A 359 14.29 -5.68 11.78
C THR A 359 13.16 -6.41 11.02
N PRO A 360 12.42 -5.74 10.14
CA PRO A 360 11.41 -6.40 9.31
C PRO A 360 12.03 -7.55 8.49
N LEU A 361 11.31 -8.66 8.36
CA LEU A 361 11.75 -9.80 7.54
C LEU A 361 11.75 -9.45 6.05
N MET A 362 10.79 -8.64 5.60
CA MET A 362 10.71 -8.09 4.26
C MET A 362 9.82 -6.84 4.21
N GLY A 363 9.95 -6.05 3.16
CA GLY A 363 9.05 -4.97 2.79
C GLY A 363 8.19 -5.33 1.58
N LEU A 364 6.90 -5.07 1.66
CA LEU A 364 6.01 -5.05 0.50
C LEU A 364 5.85 -3.60 0.05
N LEU A 365 6.06 -3.32 -1.24
CA LEU A 365 5.89 -2.00 -1.81
C LEU A 365 4.80 -2.03 -2.89
N PHE A 366 3.76 -1.24 -2.68
CA PHE A 366 2.76 -0.93 -3.68
C PHE A 366 2.93 0.54 -4.07
N ALA A 367 3.53 0.76 -5.23
CA ALA A 367 3.84 2.10 -5.74
C ALA A 367 2.91 2.45 -6.89
N CYS A 368 2.49 3.71 -6.97
CA CYS A 368 1.70 4.18 -8.09
C CYS A 368 2.48 4.08 -9.42
N LEU A 369 1.80 3.77 -10.51
CA LEU A 369 2.34 3.80 -11.89
C LEU A 369 3.02 5.13 -12.25
N GLY A 370 2.64 6.21 -11.59
CA GLY A 370 3.25 7.52 -11.78
C GLY A 370 4.51 7.78 -10.96
N ARG A 371 4.97 6.81 -10.16
CA ARG A 371 6.24 6.88 -9.40
C ARG A 371 7.42 6.34 -10.23
N GLY A 372 8.37 5.70 -9.59
CA GLY A 372 9.53 5.10 -10.24
C GLY A 372 10.31 6.11 -11.09
N ASN A 373 10.78 5.67 -12.25
CA ASN A 373 11.57 6.51 -13.14
C ASN A 373 10.82 7.78 -13.61
N GLY A 374 9.49 7.73 -13.70
CA GLY A 374 8.67 8.88 -14.10
C GLY A 374 8.71 10.04 -13.09
N LEU A 375 8.75 9.74 -11.80
CA LEU A 375 8.85 10.72 -10.73
C LEU A 375 10.30 11.08 -10.40
N PHE A 376 11.16 10.06 -10.25
CA PHE A 376 12.49 10.25 -9.70
C PHE A 376 13.56 10.53 -10.75
N GLY A 377 13.26 10.39 -12.05
CA GLY A 377 14.19 10.56 -13.16
C GLY A 377 15.27 9.48 -13.24
N SER A 378 15.18 8.45 -12.41
CA SER A 378 16.10 7.32 -12.33
C SER A 378 15.38 6.09 -11.80
N PRO A 379 15.81 4.85 -12.17
CA PRO A 379 15.24 3.62 -11.62
C PRO A 379 15.55 3.48 -10.12
N ASN A 380 14.80 2.60 -9.47
CA ASN A 380 14.97 2.24 -8.06
C ASN A 380 14.76 3.40 -7.08
N GLY A 381 13.84 4.31 -7.39
CA GLY A 381 13.60 5.49 -6.57
C GLY A 381 13.18 5.16 -5.15
N ASP A 382 12.11 4.38 -4.98
CA ASP A 382 11.55 4.02 -3.68
C ASP A 382 12.39 2.94 -2.96
N VAL A 383 12.86 1.90 -3.67
CA VAL A 383 13.70 0.85 -3.06
C VAL A 383 15.05 1.38 -2.58
N SER A 384 15.62 2.42 -3.24
CA SER A 384 16.85 3.05 -2.76
C SER A 384 16.66 3.75 -1.43
N ILE A 385 15.51 4.39 -1.22
CA ILE A 385 15.16 5.03 0.06
C ILE A 385 15.02 3.97 1.16
N ALA A 386 14.33 2.87 0.86
CA ALA A 386 14.19 1.77 1.81
C ALA A 386 15.54 1.15 2.17
N ARG A 387 16.45 0.99 1.20
CA ARG A 387 17.81 0.47 1.43
C ARG A 387 18.64 1.40 2.31
N ASP A 388 18.48 2.73 2.18
CA ASP A 388 19.17 3.69 3.05
C ASP A 388 18.74 3.54 4.52
N VAL A 389 17.49 3.15 4.78
CA VAL A 389 16.94 2.97 6.13
C VAL A 389 17.15 1.54 6.66
N PHE A 390 16.96 0.54 5.79
CA PHE A 390 17.06 -0.88 6.07
C PHE A 390 17.99 -1.55 5.04
N PRO A 391 19.32 -1.53 5.23
CA PRO A 391 20.30 -1.88 4.19
C PRO A 391 20.17 -3.29 3.59
N GLN A 392 19.59 -4.24 4.31
CA GLN A 392 19.48 -5.64 3.89
C GLN A 392 18.03 -6.12 3.76
N LEU A 393 17.06 -5.20 3.74
CA LEU A 393 15.65 -5.55 3.67
C LEU A 393 15.31 -6.11 2.28
N PRO A 394 14.88 -7.37 2.16
CA PRO A 394 14.26 -7.84 0.93
C PRO A 394 12.98 -7.07 0.67
N VAL A 395 12.77 -6.67 -0.58
CA VAL A 395 11.56 -5.95 -1.00
C VAL A 395 10.91 -6.70 -2.15
N ALA A 396 9.58 -6.83 -2.09
CA ALA A 396 8.76 -7.31 -3.21
C ALA A 396 7.53 -6.42 -3.36
N GLY A 397 6.90 -6.45 -4.52
CA GLY A 397 5.70 -5.66 -4.74
C GLY A 397 5.45 -5.33 -6.20
N SER A 398 4.65 -4.30 -6.41
CA SER A 398 4.15 -3.97 -7.74
C SER A 398 3.93 -2.47 -7.92
N PHE A 399 4.07 -2.00 -9.16
CA PHE A 399 3.52 -0.73 -9.58
C PHE A 399 2.04 -0.89 -9.89
N CYS A 400 1.19 -0.14 -9.17
CA CYS A 400 -0.24 -0.32 -9.07
C CYS A 400 -1.03 0.81 -9.73
N ASN A 401 -2.29 0.50 -10.09
CA ASN A 401 -3.26 1.48 -10.58
C ASN A 401 -4.09 2.12 -9.45
N GLY A 402 -3.51 2.21 -8.29
CA GLY A 402 -4.05 2.71 -7.03
C GLY A 402 -3.49 1.89 -5.87
N GLU A 403 -3.15 2.56 -4.79
CA GLU A 403 -2.53 1.97 -3.61
C GLU A 403 -3.53 1.93 -2.47
N ILE A 404 -3.43 0.91 -1.62
CA ILE A 404 -4.29 0.72 -0.45
C ILE A 404 -3.40 0.81 0.78
N GLY A 405 -3.76 1.71 1.69
CA GLY A 405 -3.04 1.87 2.94
C GLY A 405 -3.80 2.69 3.96
N PRO A 406 -3.50 2.52 5.26
CA PRO A 406 -4.16 3.28 6.30
C PRO A 406 -3.54 4.68 6.41
N LEU A 407 -4.40 5.64 6.66
CA LEU A 407 -4.03 7.00 7.03
C LEU A 407 -5.05 7.49 8.06
N GLY A 408 -4.58 7.88 9.27
CA GLY A 408 -5.46 8.32 10.35
C GLY A 408 -6.45 7.24 10.81
N GLY A 409 -5.98 6.01 11.01
CA GLY A 409 -6.79 4.92 11.54
C GLY A 409 -7.79 4.29 10.56
N ALA A 410 -8.01 4.88 9.39
CA ALA A 410 -8.88 4.34 8.34
C ALA A 410 -8.07 3.97 7.08
N THR A 411 -8.52 2.94 6.38
CA THR A 411 -7.91 2.50 5.12
C THR A 411 -8.43 3.36 3.96
N HIS A 412 -7.54 3.82 3.11
CA HIS A 412 -7.87 4.63 1.95
C HIS A 412 -7.32 4.03 0.66
N LEU A 413 -8.04 4.30 -0.43
CA LEU A 413 -7.49 4.19 -1.76
C LEU A 413 -6.67 5.45 -2.05
N HIS A 414 -5.40 5.27 -2.38
CA HIS A 414 -4.47 6.34 -2.71
C HIS A 414 -4.17 6.37 -4.20
N GLY A 415 -3.64 7.47 -4.66
CA GLY A 415 -3.02 7.62 -5.97
C GLY A 415 -1.73 8.41 -5.86
N TYR A 416 -0.75 8.07 -6.69
CA TYR A 416 0.58 8.67 -6.69
C TYR A 416 1.42 8.42 -5.42
N THR A 417 1.03 7.47 -4.61
CA THR A 417 1.56 7.15 -3.28
C THR A 417 2.50 5.95 -3.35
N ALA A 418 3.34 5.78 -2.35
CA ALA A 418 4.03 4.53 -2.05
C ALA A 418 3.47 3.99 -0.73
N CYS A 419 2.74 2.88 -0.81
CA CYS A 419 2.25 2.15 0.36
C CYS A 419 3.18 0.97 0.64
N TRP A 420 3.76 0.97 1.84
CA TRP A 420 4.62 -0.09 2.33
C TRP A 420 3.90 -0.94 3.36
N GLY A 421 4.16 -2.23 3.37
CA GLY A 421 3.86 -3.16 4.44
C GLY A 421 5.15 -3.82 4.93
N LEU A 422 5.66 -3.42 6.07
CA LEU A 422 6.87 -4.01 6.65
C LEU A 422 6.48 -5.24 7.47
N LEU A 423 6.84 -6.42 7.02
CA LEU A 423 6.48 -7.69 7.68
C LEU A 423 7.37 -7.88 8.92
N ARG A 424 6.75 -7.81 10.09
CA ARG A 424 7.42 -7.94 11.39
C ARG A 424 6.90 -9.10 12.20
N CYS A 425 7.81 -9.66 13.01
CA CYS A 425 7.47 -10.64 14.06
C CYS A 425 7.51 -9.93 15.42
N ASP A 426 6.41 -9.97 16.15
CA ASP A 426 6.32 -9.45 17.51
C ASP A 426 5.96 -10.59 18.49
N PRO A 427 6.97 -11.25 19.10
CA PRO A 427 6.75 -12.38 19.99
C PRO A 427 6.12 -12.01 21.34
N ALA A 428 6.12 -10.73 21.74
CA ALA A 428 5.68 -10.32 23.07
C ALA A 428 4.15 -10.40 23.26
N GLU A 429 3.35 -10.22 22.20
CA GLU A 429 1.89 -10.29 22.30
C GLU A 429 1.30 -11.69 22.21
N GLY A 430 2.02 -12.65 21.61
CA GLY A 430 1.59 -14.05 21.53
C GLY A 430 1.61 -14.80 22.88
N ALA A 431 2.36 -14.30 23.85
CA ALA A 431 2.53 -14.95 25.16
C ALA A 431 1.43 -14.59 26.19
N THR A 432 0.59 -13.59 25.93
CA THR A 432 -0.43 -13.09 26.88
C THR A 432 -1.85 -13.60 26.62
N ARG A 433 -2.06 -14.45 25.59
CA ARG A 433 -3.38 -14.96 25.21
C ARG A 433 -3.52 -16.49 25.31
N SER A 434 -2.68 -17.18 26.10
CA SER A 434 -2.82 -18.61 26.40
C SER A 434 -3.53 -18.86 27.74
#